data_295f2e48105676a1dbe8a362048ad0f9
#
_entry.id   295f2e48105676a1dbe8a362048ad0f9
#
_cell.length_a   1.000
_cell.length_b   1.000
_cell.length_c   1.000
_cell.angle_alpha   90.00
_cell.angle_beta   90.00
_cell.angle_gamma   90.00
#
_symmetry.space_group_name_H-M   'P 1'
#
loop_
_entity.id
_entity.type
_entity.pdbx_description
1 polymer ?
#
loop_
_entity_poly.entity_id
_entity_poly.type
_entity_poly.pdbx_seq_one_letter_code
_entity_poly.pdbx_strand_id
1 'polypeptide(L)'
;PRPSTTAAVVADLRSSLQSEKATDAAAIIKSLSESGIHSADPQSWTGVAQLSTTEPISPGNAPVAVSPSSAESFTECGMKWFLEKSGGTDGDSIAQVLGSAIHAFAALMVQEEGITEAVLVEKLKKSWNLIDPQEGWVSKTSQEKAIAMITRFMKYHMKHEREVVGVELGFDVTVGKARIRGTVDRLEVDSAGNLFVIDFKTSKTPISYEKAEQNLQLKSYQIAVAEGGFTAQHASTTSSGAALIYLGHDIQKISSREQGVINLEEARAEIENIAQSMGAAQFVAATNSRCKECPVKSSCPIKAEGRTVIE
;
A
#
# COMPACT_ATOMS: atom_id res chain seq x y z
N PRO A 1 9.44 -31.01 -21.32
CA PRO A 1 8.63 -30.69 -22.52
C PRO A 1 7.97 -29.36 -22.28
N ARG A 2 8.29 -28.37 -23.13
CA ARG A 2 7.63 -27.06 -23.08
C ARG A 2 6.19 -27.21 -23.54
N PRO A 3 5.23 -26.53 -22.95
CA PRO A 3 3.85 -26.56 -23.44
C PRO A 3 3.82 -25.97 -24.85
N SER A 4 3.37 -26.76 -25.81
CA SER A 4 3.26 -26.38 -27.23
C SER A 4 1.96 -25.59 -27.50
N THR A 5 1.72 -24.54 -26.73
CA THR A 5 0.64 -23.60 -27.07
C THR A 5 1.14 -22.60 -28.11
N THR A 6 0.28 -22.15 -29.00
CA THR A 6 0.60 -21.16 -30.05
C THR A 6 1.21 -19.88 -29.42
N ALA A 7 0.67 -19.44 -28.26
CA ALA A 7 1.21 -18.31 -27.52
C ALA A 7 2.64 -18.54 -27.03
N ALA A 8 2.98 -19.75 -26.54
CA ALA A 8 4.33 -20.07 -26.11
C ALA A 8 5.33 -20.11 -27.28
N VAL A 9 4.89 -20.63 -28.43
CA VAL A 9 5.72 -20.62 -29.67
C VAL A 9 5.99 -19.20 -30.13
N VAL A 10 4.98 -18.32 -30.13
CA VAL A 10 5.15 -16.91 -30.49
C VAL A 10 6.08 -16.20 -29.50
N ALA A 11 5.96 -16.46 -28.20
CA ALA A 11 6.86 -15.88 -27.19
C ALA A 11 8.32 -16.30 -27.40
N ASP A 12 8.57 -17.60 -27.70
CA ASP A 12 9.92 -18.11 -28.02
C ASP A 12 10.47 -17.44 -29.30
N LEU A 13 9.63 -17.26 -30.34
CA LEU A 13 10.02 -16.61 -31.58
C LEU A 13 10.34 -15.12 -31.35
N ARG A 14 9.54 -14.42 -30.56
CA ARG A 14 9.79 -13.02 -30.18
C ARG A 14 11.14 -12.86 -29.45
N SER A 15 11.43 -13.74 -28.52
CA SER A 15 12.73 -13.76 -27.82
C SER A 15 13.90 -14.00 -28.79
N SER A 16 13.66 -14.70 -29.89
CA SER A 16 14.68 -14.99 -30.91
C SER A 16 14.94 -13.82 -31.87
N LEU A 17 14.08 -12.77 -31.89
CA LEU A 17 14.28 -11.59 -32.74
C LEU A 17 15.55 -10.78 -32.41
N GLN A 18 16.11 -10.99 -31.20
CA GLN A 18 17.36 -10.35 -30.76
C GLN A 18 18.60 -11.23 -30.93
N SER A 19 18.45 -12.36 -31.59
CA SER A 19 19.52 -13.34 -31.78
C SER A 19 19.95 -13.45 -33.25
N GLU A 20 20.96 -14.27 -33.52
CA GLU A 20 21.36 -14.62 -34.89
C GLU A 20 20.24 -15.27 -35.73
N LYS A 21 19.18 -15.74 -35.05
CA LYS A 21 17.98 -16.33 -35.68
C LYS A 21 16.87 -15.30 -35.96
N ALA A 22 17.15 -14.01 -35.84
CA ALA A 22 16.15 -12.95 -35.96
C ALA A 22 15.36 -12.99 -37.28
N THR A 23 16.05 -13.22 -38.38
CA THR A 23 15.44 -13.27 -39.73
C THR A 23 14.45 -14.44 -39.85
N ASP A 24 14.81 -15.62 -39.37
CA ASP A 24 13.95 -16.80 -39.43
C ASP A 24 12.75 -16.65 -38.49
N ALA A 25 13.00 -16.15 -37.30
CA ALA A 25 11.94 -15.86 -36.31
C ALA A 25 10.95 -14.84 -36.84
N ALA A 26 11.41 -13.75 -37.44
CA ALA A 26 10.55 -12.74 -38.06
C ALA A 26 9.70 -13.30 -39.22
N ALA A 27 10.28 -14.13 -40.06
CA ALA A 27 9.56 -14.79 -41.16
C ALA A 27 8.44 -15.71 -40.67
N ILE A 28 8.70 -16.48 -39.61
CA ILE A 28 7.71 -17.37 -38.98
C ILE A 28 6.61 -16.55 -38.30
N ILE A 29 6.96 -15.52 -37.54
CA ILE A 29 5.99 -14.62 -36.88
C ILE A 29 5.07 -13.98 -37.93
N LYS A 30 5.64 -13.48 -39.04
CA LYS A 30 4.87 -12.91 -40.15
C LYS A 30 3.87 -13.92 -40.70
N SER A 31 4.29 -15.13 -41.01
CA SER A 31 3.42 -16.19 -41.53
C SER A 31 2.29 -16.56 -40.54
N LEU A 32 2.58 -16.61 -39.26
CA LEU A 32 1.58 -16.86 -38.22
C LEU A 32 0.57 -15.70 -38.12
N SER A 33 1.04 -14.45 -38.21
CA SER A 33 0.18 -13.28 -38.20
C SER A 33 -0.75 -13.26 -39.42
N GLU A 34 -0.21 -13.50 -40.64
CA GLU A 34 -0.99 -13.62 -41.87
C GLU A 34 -2.01 -14.76 -41.82
N SER A 35 -1.75 -15.79 -41.05
CA SER A 35 -2.66 -16.91 -40.80
C SER A 35 -3.72 -16.60 -39.69
N GLY A 36 -3.80 -15.36 -39.21
CA GLY A 36 -4.80 -14.92 -38.24
C GLY A 36 -4.47 -15.27 -36.77
N ILE A 37 -3.23 -15.63 -36.48
CA ILE A 37 -2.79 -15.85 -35.09
C ILE A 37 -2.57 -14.48 -34.42
N HIS A 38 -3.53 -14.05 -33.63
CA HIS A 38 -3.53 -12.72 -32.98
C HIS A 38 -2.27 -12.44 -32.16
N SER A 39 -1.77 -13.42 -31.40
CA SER A 39 -0.54 -13.27 -30.62
C SER A 39 0.72 -13.05 -31.46
N ALA A 40 0.70 -13.39 -32.75
CA ALA A 40 1.81 -13.17 -33.68
C ALA A 40 1.71 -11.82 -34.41
N ASP A 41 0.59 -11.10 -34.32
CA ASP A 41 0.45 -9.79 -34.90
C ASP A 41 1.21 -8.73 -34.09
N PRO A 42 2.24 -8.06 -34.65
CA PRO A 42 2.99 -7.02 -33.92
C PRO A 42 2.13 -5.87 -33.41
N GLN A 43 0.99 -5.59 -34.04
CA GLN A 43 0.07 -4.54 -33.59
C GLN A 43 -0.65 -4.91 -32.27
N SER A 44 -0.75 -6.20 -31.98
CA SER A 44 -1.31 -6.70 -30.72
C SER A 44 -0.30 -6.77 -29.57
N TRP A 45 0.99 -6.51 -29.85
CA TRP A 45 2.04 -6.64 -28.84
C TRP A 45 2.09 -5.43 -27.93
N THR A 46 1.96 -5.67 -26.64
CA THR A 46 2.20 -4.64 -25.63
C THR A 46 3.69 -4.26 -25.59
N GLY A 47 3.95 -2.95 -25.49
CA GLY A 47 5.31 -2.41 -25.43
C GLY A 47 5.96 -2.09 -26.78
N VAL A 48 5.36 -2.48 -27.93
CA VAL A 48 5.84 -2.17 -29.29
C VAL A 48 5.06 -1.01 -29.92
N ALA A 49 3.84 -0.78 -29.43
CA ALA A 49 3.03 0.35 -29.89
C ALA A 49 3.63 1.67 -29.38
N GLN A 50 3.45 2.73 -30.17
CA GLN A 50 3.79 4.08 -29.70
C GLN A 50 3.01 4.40 -28.42
N LEU A 51 3.60 5.24 -27.55
CA LEU A 51 2.91 5.72 -26.37
C LEU A 51 1.59 6.37 -26.78
N SER A 52 0.51 5.98 -26.13
CA SER A 52 -0.83 6.55 -26.37
C SER A 52 -0.90 8.03 -26.00
N THR A 53 -0.10 8.45 -25.06
CA THR A 53 0.06 9.84 -24.63
C THR A 53 1.40 10.06 -23.94
N THR A 54 1.93 11.26 -24.03
CA THR A 54 3.06 11.76 -23.23
C THR A 54 2.62 12.79 -22.20
N GLU A 55 1.31 13.01 -22.09
CA GLU A 55 0.74 13.97 -21.15
C GLU A 55 0.86 13.45 -19.70
N PRO A 56 1.15 14.34 -18.72
CA PRO A 56 1.13 13.98 -17.32
C PRO A 56 -0.26 13.53 -16.88
N ILE A 57 -0.33 12.63 -15.89
CA ILE A 57 -1.60 12.20 -15.28
C ILE A 57 -2.35 13.41 -14.66
N SER A 58 -1.58 14.34 -14.06
CA SER A 58 -2.11 15.57 -13.49
C SER A 58 -1.47 16.78 -14.16
N PRO A 59 -2.07 17.31 -15.26
CA PRO A 59 -1.48 18.41 -16.02
C PRO A 59 -1.55 19.75 -15.27
N GLY A 60 -0.60 20.60 -15.53
CA GLY A 60 -0.56 21.97 -14.99
C GLY A 60 -0.48 22.02 -13.48
N ASN A 61 -1.34 22.82 -12.85
CA ASN A 61 -1.44 22.99 -11.40
C ASN A 61 -2.54 22.16 -10.75
N ALA A 62 -3.09 21.18 -11.45
CA ALA A 62 -4.11 20.31 -10.87
C ALA A 62 -3.55 19.58 -9.63
N PRO A 63 -4.33 19.50 -8.54
CA PRO A 63 -3.88 18.82 -7.33
C PRO A 63 -3.74 17.32 -7.57
N VAL A 64 -2.71 16.74 -6.99
CA VAL A 64 -2.45 15.30 -7.01
C VAL A 64 -2.90 14.70 -5.70
N ALA A 65 -3.82 13.73 -5.77
CA ALA A 65 -4.28 13.02 -4.58
C ALA A 65 -3.18 12.07 -4.07
N VAL A 66 -2.78 12.28 -2.83
CA VAL A 66 -1.75 11.49 -2.14
C VAL A 66 -2.37 10.91 -0.86
N SER A 67 -2.43 9.59 -0.74
CA SER A 67 -2.69 9.00 0.57
C SER A 67 -1.35 8.69 1.27
N PRO A 68 -1.32 8.68 2.62
CA PRO A 68 -0.08 8.38 3.36
C PRO A 68 0.59 7.08 2.93
N SER A 69 -0.18 6.01 2.73
CA SER A 69 0.32 4.72 2.24
C SER A 69 0.75 4.75 0.77
N SER A 70 0.08 5.56 -0.08
CA SER A 70 0.45 5.66 -1.49
C SER A 70 1.75 6.44 -1.69
N ALA A 71 2.05 7.43 -0.85
CA ALA A 71 3.34 8.12 -0.86
C ALA A 71 4.49 7.14 -0.59
N GLU A 72 4.36 6.29 0.43
CA GLU A 72 5.36 5.27 0.76
C GLU A 72 5.51 4.25 -0.38
N SER A 73 4.41 3.72 -0.91
CA SER A 73 4.42 2.75 -2.01
C SER A 73 5.05 3.31 -3.28
N PHE A 74 4.73 4.58 -3.62
CA PHE A 74 5.33 5.27 -4.77
C PHE A 74 6.84 5.43 -4.63
N THR A 75 7.31 5.82 -3.46
CA THR A 75 8.74 6.00 -3.19
C THR A 75 9.50 4.66 -3.24
N GLU A 76 8.87 3.56 -2.82
CA GLU A 76 9.46 2.22 -2.98
C GLU A 76 9.61 1.82 -4.46
N CYS A 77 8.60 2.07 -5.29
CA CYS A 77 8.62 1.80 -6.73
C CYS A 77 7.44 2.50 -7.44
N GLY A 78 7.72 3.60 -8.15
CA GLY A 78 6.71 4.38 -8.85
C GLY A 78 5.94 3.57 -9.90
N MET A 79 6.61 2.68 -10.64
CA MET A 79 5.97 1.79 -11.60
C MET A 79 5.00 0.81 -10.95
N LYS A 80 5.40 0.17 -9.85
CA LYS A 80 4.51 -0.74 -9.10
C LYS A 80 3.25 0.00 -8.64
N TRP A 81 3.45 1.14 -7.99
CA TRP A 81 2.34 1.98 -7.53
C TRP A 81 1.37 2.36 -8.67
N PHE A 82 1.91 2.77 -9.82
CA PHE A 82 1.10 3.15 -10.97
C PHE A 82 0.27 1.98 -11.51
N LEU A 83 0.89 0.81 -11.69
CA LEU A 83 0.20 -0.38 -12.21
C LEU A 83 -0.88 -0.90 -11.24
N GLU A 84 -0.60 -0.94 -9.93
CA GLU A 84 -1.58 -1.32 -8.91
C GLU A 84 -2.77 -0.35 -8.90
N LYS A 85 -2.51 0.94 -8.95
CA LYS A 85 -3.56 1.98 -9.01
C LYS A 85 -4.39 1.90 -10.29
N SER A 86 -3.81 1.41 -11.38
CA SER A 86 -4.47 1.25 -12.69
C SER A 86 -5.17 -0.10 -12.86
N GLY A 87 -5.37 -0.86 -11.80
CA GLY A 87 -6.10 -2.14 -11.80
C GLY A 87 -5.21 -3.38 -11.94
N GLY A 88 -3.90 -3.26 -11.73
CA GLY A 88 -2.95 -4.38 -11.77
C GLY A 88 -2.93 -5.27 -10.52
N THR A 89 -4.05 -5.42 -9.81
CA THR A 89 -4.17 -6.26 -8.61
C THR A 89 -5.35 -7.20 -8.70
N ASP A 90 -5.21 -8.38 -8.10
CA ASP A 90 -6.23 -9.45 -8.11
C ASP A 90 -7.33 -9.28 -7.02
N GLY A 91 -7.49 -8.07 -6.47
CA GLY A 91 -8.43 -7.81 -5.38
C GLY A 91 -7.80 -7.98 -3.98
N ASP A 92 -8.63 -7.85 -2.94
CA ASP A 92 -8.17 -7.89 -1.55
C ASP A 92 -7.79 -9.30 -1.11
N SER A 93 -6.60 -9.44 -0.54
CA SER A 93 -6.18 -10.69 0.10
C SER A 93 -6.89 -10.89 1.45
N ILE A 94 -6.98 -12.14 1.91
CA ILE A 94 -7.50 -12.47 3.27
C ILE A 94 -6.77 -11.64 4.35
N ALA A 95 -5.48 -11.38 4.16
CA ALA A 95 -4.71 -10.57 5.10
C ALA A 95 -5.17 -9.09 5.15
N GLN A 96 -5.59 -8.53 4.02
CA GLN A 96 -6.15 -7.17 3.95
C GLN A 96 -7.53 -7.11 4.58
N VAL A 97 -8.40 -8.08 4.27
CA VAL A 97 -9.75 -8.18 4.89
C VAL A 97 -9.62 -8.33 6.42
N LEU A 98 -8.70 -9.19 6.88
CA LEU A 98 -8.41 -9.34 8.31
C LEU A 98 -7.89 -8.04 8.91
N GLY A 99 -7.00 -7.33 8.22
CA GLY A 99 -6.51 -6.02 8.64
C GLY A 99 -7.65 -5.05 8.87
N SER A 100 -8.53 -4.88 7.89
CA SER A 100 -9.71 -4.00 7.99
C SER A 100 -10.65 -4.40 9.13
N ALA A 101 -10.86 -5.70 9.36
CA ALA A 101 -11.67 -6.18 10.48
C ALA A 101 -11.04 -5.82 11.85
N ILE A 102 -9.73 -5.96 12.00
CA ILE A 102 -9.02 -5.59 13.24
C ILE A 102 -9.11 -4.08 13.51
N HIS A 103 -8.96 -3.23 12.48
CA HIS A 103 -9.13 -1.78 12.61
C HIS A 103 -10.58 -1.44 13.03
N ALA A 104 -11.59 -2.06 12.40
CA ALA A 104 -12.99 -1.87 12.77
C ALA A 104 -13.27 -2.27 14.24
N PHE A 105 -12.69 -3.38 14.72
CA PHE A 105 -12.81 -3.78 16.13
C PHE A 105 -12.08 -2.81 17.07
N ALA A 106 -10.94 -2.27 16.65
CA ALA A 106 -10.22 -1.27 17.43
C ALA A 106 -11.02 0.03 17.56
N ALA A 107 -11.69 0.46 16.48
CA ALA A 107 -12.57 1.61 16.49
C ALA A 107 -13.81 1.38 17.38
N LEU A 108 -14.47 0.23 17.22
CA LEU A 108 -15.68 -0.14 17.98
C LEU A 108 -15.43 -0.08 19.49
N MET A 109 -14.27 -0.54 19.92
CA MET A 109 -13.92 -0.57 21.34
C MET A 109 -13.80 0.83 21.97
N VAL A 110 -13.38 1.82 21.18
CA VAL A 110 -13.28 3.21 21.67
C VAL A 110 -14.64 3.90 21.60
N GLN A 111 -15.49 3.54 20.64
CA GLN A 111 -16.80 4.16 20.41
C GLN A 111 -17.89 3.64 21.36
N GLU A 112 -17.82 2.38 21.76
CA GLU A 112 -18.83 1.75 22.65
C GLU A 112 -18.25 1.56 24.07
N GLU A 113 -18.74 2.30 25.04
CA GLU A 113 -18.36 2.14 26.44
C GLU A 113 -18.69 0.74 26.97
N GLY A 114 -17.76 0.16 27.72
CA GLY A 114 -17.96 -1.14 28.38
C GLY A 114 -17.76 -2.36 27.50
N ILE A 115 -17.33 -2.20 26.23
CA ILE A 115 -16.93 -3.34 25.42
C ILE A 115 -15.73 -4.06 26.07
N THR A 116 -15.87 -5.38 26.21
CA THR A 116 -14.81 -6.25 26.74
C THR A 116 -14.13 -7.04 25.62
N GLU A 117 -12.91 -7.52 25.92
CA GLU A 117 -12.18 -8.42 25.01
C GLU A 117 -13.05 -9.64 24.61
N ALA A 118 -13.78 -10.22 25.57
CA ALA A 118 -14.63 -11.37 25.31
C ALA A 118 -15.73 -11.08 24.27
N VAL A 119 -16.34 -9.89 24.33
CA VAL A 119 -17.37 -9.46 23.35
C VAL A 119 -16.76 -9.28 21.98
N LEU A 120 -15.58 -8.68 21.85
CA LEU A 120 -14.89 -8.51 20.57
C LEU A 120 -14.48 -9.85 19.96
N VAL A 121 -13.96 -10.77 20.78
CA VAL A 121 -13.60 -12.13 20.35
C VAL A 121 -14.83 -12.89 19.88
N GLU A 122 -15.97 -12.76 20.54
CA GLU A 122 -17.21 -13.39 20.13
C GLU A 122 -17.73 -12.80 18.80
N LYS A 123 -17.71 -11.48 18.65
CA LYS A 123 -18.06 -10.80 17.38
C LYS A 123 -17.15 -11.29 16.25
N LEU A 124 -15.82 -11.37 16.47
CA LEU A 124 -14.88 -11.89 15.46
C LEU A 124 -15.22 -13.32 15.06
N LYS A 125 -15.47 -14.22 16.02
CA LYS A 125 -15.79 -15.61 15.75
C LYS A 125 -17.08 -15.76 14.94
N LYS A 126 -18.11 -14.96 15.26
CA LYS A 126 -19.38 -14.94 14.53
C LYS A 126 -19.23 -14.43 13.08
N SER A 127 -18.33 -13.47 12.86
CA SER A 127 -18.08 -12.90 11.52
C SER A 127 -16.97 -13.60 10.76
N TRP A 128 -16.36 -14.67 11.30
CA TRP A 128 -15.15 -15.26 10.72
C TRP A 128 -15.35 -15.75 9.29
N ASN A 129 -16.50 -16.38 8.99
CA ASN A 129 -16.81 -16.87 7.64
C ASN A 129 -16.87 -15.75 6.57
N LEU A 130 -17.08 -14.49 6.98
CA LEU A 130 -17.05 -13.34 6.07
C LEU A 130 -15.62 -12.87 5.79
N ILE A 131 -14.70 -13.14 6.73
CA ILE A 131 -13.28 -12.74 6.63
C ILE A 131 -12.50 -13.83 5.89
N ASP A 132 -12.70 -15.07 6.27
CA ASP A 132 -12.06 -16.25 5.70
C ASP A 132 -13.09 -17.35 5.50
N PRO A 133 -13.65 -17.49 4.28
CA PRO A 133 -14.66 -18.51 3.97
C PRO A 133 -14.07 -19.92 3.87
N GLN A 134 -12.76 -20.08 3.97
CA GLN A 134 -12.11 -21.38 3.93
C GLN A 134 -12.29 -22.13 5.24
N GLU A 135 -12.42 -23.45 5.15
CA GLU A 135 -12.48 -24.32 6.30
C GLU A 135 -11.13 -25.04 6.50
N GLY A 136 -10.87 -25.46 7.74
CA GLY A 136 -9.70 -26.27 8.05
C GLY A 136 -8.72 -25.62 9.02
N TRP A 137 -7.55 -26.25 9.18
CA TRP A 137 -6.57 -25.84 10.19
C TRP A 137 -5.91 -24.49 9.87
N VAL A 138 -5.78 -24.13 8.59
CA VAL A 138 -5.20 -22.84 8.17
C VAL A 138 -6.09 -21.68 8.63
N SER A 139 -7.40 -21.78 8.36
CA SER A 139 -8.38 -20.79 8.79
C SER A 139 -8.45 -20.68 10.31
N LYS A 140 -8.44 -21.79 11.04
CA LYS A 140 -8.40 -21.79 12.51
C LYS A 140 -7.15 -21.06 13.05
N THR A 141 -5.98 -21.35 12.48
CA THR A 141 -4.73 -20.66 12.86
C THR A 141 -4.81 -19.16 12.57
N SER A 142 -5.43 -18.76 11.47
CA SER A 142 -5.63 -17.34 11.13
C SER A 142 -6.58 -16.66 12.11
N GLN A 143 -7.66 -17.35 12.52
CA GLN A 143 -8.58 -16.86 13.55
C GLN A 143 -7.91 -16.69 14.91
N GLU A 144 -7.07 -17.64 15.35
CA GLU A 144 -6.30 -17.54 16.59
C GLU A 144 -5.35 -16.34 16.58
N LYS A 145 -4.70 -16.08 15.45
CA LYS A 145 -3.86 -14.88 15.25
C LYS A 145 -4.68 -13.59 15.36
N ALA A 146 -5.86 -13.56 14.77
CA ALA A 146 -6.76 -12.41 14.83
C ALA A 146 -7.21 -12.15 16.27
N ILE A 147 -7.57 -13.20 17.04
CA ILE A 147 -7.89 -13.09 18.46
C ILE A 147 -6.71 -12.53 19.26
N ALA A 148 -5.50 -13.02 19.01
CA ALA A 148 -4.29 -12.50 19.66
C ALA A 148 -4.02 -11.01 19.33
N MET A 149 -4.38 -10.53 18.12
CA MET A 149 -4.31 -9.11 17.78
C MET A 149 -5.29 -8.27 18.59
N ILE A 150 -6.55 -8.74 18.76
CA ILE A 150 -7.54 -8.08 19.63
C ILE A 150 -7.01 -8.00 21.06
N THR A 151 -6.47 -9.08 21.61
CA THR A 151 -5.89 -9.08 22.95
C THR A 151 -4.76 -8.07 23.11
N ARG A 152 -3.87 -7.95 22.09
CA ARG A 152 -2.79 -6.95 22.10
C ARG A 152 -3.33 -5.52 22.01
N PHE A 153 -4.33 -5.30 21.18
CA PHE A 153 -5.00 -4.00 21.10
C PHE A 153 -5.61 -3.61 22.46
N MET A 154 -6.33 -4.53 23.11
CA MET A 154 -6.87 -4.30 24.45
C MET A 154 -5.80 -3.90 25.48
N LYS A 155 -4.69 -4.65 25.50
CA LYS A 155 -3.55 -4.34 26.37
C LYS A 155 -2.95 -2.95 26.07
N TYR A 156 -2.89 -2.57 24.79
CA TYR A 156 -2.44 -1.25 24.40
C TYR A 156 -3.42 -0.18 24.89
N HIS A 157 -4.69 -0.35 24.61
CA HIS A 157 -5.74 0.60 24.98
C HIS A 157 -5.82 0.84 26.49
N MET A 158 -5.64 -0.20 27.31
CA MET A 158 -5.68 -0.07 28.77
C MET A 158 -4.43 0.57 29.40
N LYS A 159 -3.32 0.66 28.67
CA LYS A 159 -2.03 1.15 29.19
C LYS A 159 -1.61 2.51 28.62
N HIS A 160 -2.33 3.06 27.65
CA HIS A 160 -1.96 4.34 27.06
C HIS A 160 -2.24 5.49 28.05
N GLU A 161 -1.36 6.47 28.03
CA GLU A 161 -1.41 7.62 28.96
C GLU A 161 -2.06 8.86 28.35
N ARG A 162 -2.20 8.91 27.01
CA ARG A 162 -2.79 10.03 26.29
C ARG A 162 -4.31 9.88 26.21
N GLU A 163 -5.02 11.00 26.23
CA GLU A 163 -6.47 11.02 26.01
C GLU A 163 -6.81 10.77 24.55
N VAL A 164 -7.84 9.97 24.28
CA VAL A 164 -8.29 9.66 22.92
C VAL A 164 -9.20 10.79 22.44
N VAL A 165 -8.79 11.47 21.38
CA VAL A 165 -9.60 12.50 20.69
C VAL A 165 -10.63 11.84 19.75
N GLY A 166 -10.22 10.75 19.07
CA GLY A 166 -11.11 10.01 18.19
C GLY A 166 -10.41 8.88 17.46
N VAL A 167 -11.20 8.09 16.76
CA VAL A 167 -10.77 6.91 15.97
C VAL A 167 -11.36 6.97 14.57
N GLU A 168 -10.67 6.36 13.61
CA GLU A 168 -11.07 6.34 12.19
C GLU A 168 -11.41 7.76 11.66
N LEU A 169 -10.57 8.73 12.02
CA LEU A 169 -10.79 10.13 11.65
C LEU A 169 -10.24 10.41 10.25
N GLY A 170 -11.13 10.78 9.34
CA GLY A 170 -10.78 11.22 8.01
C GLY A 170 -10.17 12.62 8.00
N PHE A 171 -9.22 12.86 7.10
CA PHE A 171 -8.64 14.17 6.85
C PHE A 171 -8.44 14.43 5.35
N ASP A 172 -8.43 15.71 4.97
CA ASP A 172 -8.20 16.18 3.60
C ASP A 172 -7.51 17.54 3.68
N VAL A 173 -6.23 17.60 3.44
CA VAL A 173 -5.39 18.80 3.53
C VAL A 173 -4.59 19.00 2.26
N THR A 174 -4.16 20.24 2.00
CA THR A 174 -3.41 20.58 0.78
C THR A 174 -2.09 21.23 1.12
N VAL A 175 -1.01 20.71 0.53
CA VAL A 175 0.35 21.25 0.60
C VAL A 175 0.90 21.39 -0.82
N GLY A 176 1.03 22.59 -1.34
CA GLY A 176 1.37 22.82 -2.74
C GLY A 176 0.44 22.08 -3.70
N LYS A 177 0.98 21.19 -4.54
CA LYS A 177 0.18 20.31 -5.41
C LYS A 177 -0.35 19.06 -4.71
N ALA A 178 0.17 18.70 -3.55
CA ALA A 178 -0.24 17.51 -2.84
C ALA A 178 -1.58 17.75 -2.12
N ARG A 179 -2.63 17.04 -2.51
CA ARG A 179 -3.85 16.91 -1.74
C ARG A 179 -3.77 15.62 -0.93
N ILE A 180 -3.39 15.75 0.33
CA ILE A 180 -3.17 14.60 1.22
C ILE A 180 -4.51 14.20 1.84
N ARG A 181 -4.95 12.98 1.57
CA ARG A 181 -6.22 12.43 2.03
C ARG A 181 -6.02 11.07 2.66
N GLY A 182 -6.69 10.83 3.76
CA GLY A 182 -6.60 9.55 4.45
C GLY A 182 -7.47 9.49 5.68
N THR A 183 -7.27 8.42 6.43
CA THR A 183 -7.89 8.19 7.73
C THR A 183 -6.77 7.84 8.70
N VAL A 184 -6.82 8.39 9.91
CA VAL A 184 -5.96 7.95 11.01
C VAL A 184 -6.75 6.97 11.87
N ASP A 185 -6.11 5.87 12.26
CA ASP A 185 -6.78 4.85 13.05
C ASP A 185 -7.17 5.39 14.44
N ARG A 186 -6.28 6.22 15.02
CA ARG A 186 -6.52 6.83 16.33
C ARG A 186 -5.74 8.14 16.47
N LEU A 187 -6.42 9.16 16.96
CA LEU A 187 -5.86 10.44 17.33
C LEU A 187 -5.91 10.59 18.84
N GLU A 188 -4.80 10.93 19.46
CA GLU A 188 -4.65 11.17 20.88
C GLU A 188 -4.14 12.59 21.15
N VAL A 189 -4.37 13.09 22.36
CA VAL A 189 -3.82 14.35 22.84
C VAL A 189 -2.97 14.09 24.10
N ASP A 190 -1.79 14.71 24.15
CA ASP A 190 -0.91 14.64 25.31
C ASP A 190 -1.29 15.68 26.38
N SER A 191 -0.63 15.62 27.54
CA SER A 191 -0.87 16.53 28.65
C SER A 191 -0.55 18.01 28.34
N ALA A 192 0.22 18.28 27.26
CA ALA A 192 0.51 19.62 26.78
C ALA A 192 -0.49 20.13 25.74
N GLY A 193 -1.48 19.31 25.37
CA GLY A 193 -2.50 19.65 24.36
C GLY A 193 -2.03 19.42 22.93
N ASN A 194 -0.94 18.71 22.70
CA ASN A 194 -0.45 18.39 21.37
C ASN A 194 -1.02 17.06 20.87
N LEU A 195 -1.26 16.97 19.56
CA LEU A 195 -1.85 15.79 18.94
C LEU A 195 -0.80 14.73 18.62
N PHE A 196 -1.13 13.47 18.87
CA PHE A 196 -0.34 12.30 18.54
C PHE A 196 -1.16 11.31 17.71
N VAL A 197 -0.60 10.90 16.57
CA VAL A 197 -1.31 10.00 15.65
C VAL A 197 -0.82 8.56 15.81
N ILE A 198 -1.76 7.62 15.86
CA ILE A 198 -1.48 6.20 15.95
C ILE A 198 -2.07 5.50 14.74
N ASP A 199 -1.27 4.61 14.16
CA ASP A 199 -1.63 3.71 13.10
C ASP A 199 -1.35 2.26 13.52
N PHE A 200 -2.37 1.42 13.48
CA PHE A 200 -2.27 0.02 13.87
C PHE A 200 -1.84 -0.85 12.71
N LYS A 201 -0.84 -1.69 12.91
CA LYS A 201 -0.31 -2.61 11.91
C LYS A 201 -0.60 -4.07 12.26
N THR A 202 -1.23 -4.78 11.34
CA THR A 202 -1.49 -6.23 11.47
C THR A 202 -0.34 -7.10 10.94
N SER A 203 0.70 -6.48 10.36
CA SER A 203 1.89 -7.18 9.91
C SER A 203 2.72 -7.74 11.06
N LYS A 204 3.37 -8.90 10.81
CA LYS A 204 4.17 -9.61 11.84
C LYS A 204 5.53 -8.94 12.10
N THR A 205 6.10 -8.29 11.10
CA THR A 205 7.47 -7.78 11.18
C THR A 205 7.45 -6.26 11.26
N PRO A 206 7.81 -5.69 12.41
CA PRO A 206 7.98 -4.25 12.55
C PRO A 206 9.14 -3.75 11.68
N ILE A 207 9.01 -2.54 11.15
CA ILE A 207 10.14 -1.84 10.52
C ILE A 207 11.22 -1.52 11.57
N SER A 208 12.45 -1.19 11.15
CA SER A 208 13.48 -0.71 12.07
C SER A 208 13.11 0.66 12.63
N TYR A 209 13.73 1.05 13.75
CA TYR A 209 13.53 2.38 14.33
C TYR A 209 13.95 3.50 13.37
N GLU A 210 15.10 3.34 12.69
CA GLU A 210 15.58 4.27 11.67
C GLU A 210 14.58 4.47 10.53
N LYS A 211 13.95 3.38 10.07
CA LYS A 211 12.89 3.45 9.06
C LYS A 211 11.64 4.14 9.57
N ALA A 212 11.32 4.02 10.86
CA ALA A 212 10.19 4.72 11.45
C ALA A 212 10.42 6.24 11.48
N GLU A 213 11.62 6.69 11.81
CA GLU A 213 11.99 8.11 11.79
C GLU A 213 11.81 8.74 10.40
N GLN A 214 12.00 7.97 9.33
CA GLN A 214 11.85 8.43 7.95
C GLN A 214 10.52 8.02 7.30
N ASN A 215 9.61 7.42 8.07
CA ASN A 215 8.38 6.86 7.53
C ASN A 215 7.45 7.95 6.98
N LEU A 216 7.15 7.88 5.67
CA LEU A 216 6.34 8.88 4.97
C LEU A 216 4.87 8.87 5.39
N GLN A 217 4.34 7.72 5.80
CA GLN A 217 2.98 7.63 6.31
C GLN A 217 2.84 8.44 7.60
N LEU A 218 3.78 8.28 8.55
CA LEU A 218 3.79 9.04 9.79
C LEU A 218 4.07 10.53 9.57
N LYS A 219 4.98 10.88 8.64
CA LYS A 219 5.19 12.28 8.24
C LYS A 219 3.91 12.91 7.69
N SER A 220 3.19 12.19 6.83
CA SER A 220 1.92 12.67 6.25
C SER A 220 0.85 12.93 7.31
N TYR A 221 0.78 12.11 8.35
CA TYR A 221 -0.12 12.33 9.47
C TYR A 221 0.25 13.58 10.29
N GLN A 222 1.53 13.81 10.57
CA GLN A 222 1.97 15.01 11.26
C GLN A 222 1.75 16.27 10.41
N ILE A 223 1.91 16.20 9.09
CA ILE A 223 1.53 17.27 8.16
C ILE A 223 0.02 17.52 8.26
N ALA A 224 -0.81 16.48 8.25
CA ALA A 224 -2.26 16.62 8.36
C ALA A 224 -2.67 17.32 9.66
N VAL A 225 -2.00 17.03 10.78
CA VAL A 225 -2.19 17.76 12.05
C VAL A 225 -1.86 19.25 11.86
N ALA A 226 -0.68 19.56 11.33
CA ALA A 226 -0.17 20.91 11.18
C ALA A 226 -1.03 21.77 10.22
N GLU A 227 -1.61 21.15 9.18
CA GLU A 227 -2.53 21.80 8.23
C GLU A 227 -3.97 21.87 8.74
N GLY A 228 -4.23 21.52 10.00
CA GLY A 228 -5.57 21.63 10.60
C GLY A 228 -6.57 20.56 10.19
N GLY A 229 -6.09 19.41 9.68
CA GLY A 229 -6.94 18.31 9.21
C GLY A 229 -7.86 17.72 10.28
N PHE A 230 -7.62 18.03 11.56
CA PHE A 230 -8.40 17.53 12.70
C PHE A 230 -9.02 18.62 13.57
N THR A 231 -9.08 19.86 13.08
CA THR A 231 -9.60 21.01 13.85
C THR A 231 -11.07 20.91 14.21
N ALA A 232 -11.84 20.07 13.52
CA ALA A 232 -13.22 19.77 13.87
C ALA A 232 -13.34 18.92 15.15
N GLN A 233 -12.30 18.13 15.49
CA GLN A 233 -12.24 17.25 16.65
C GLN A 233 -11.47 17.88 17.81
N HIS A 234 -10.38 18.60 17.51
CA HIS A 234 -9.52 19.22 18.50
C HIS A 234 -8.89 20.50 17.95
N ALA A 235 -8.84 21.56 18.74
CA ALA A 235 -8.37 22.87 18.29
C ALA A 235 -6.85 22.94 17.98
N SER A 236 -6.06 22.03 18.52
CA SER A 236 -4.60 22.03 18.32
C SER A 236 -4.22 21.62 16.89
N THR A 237 -3.23 22.32 16.35
CA THR A 237 -2.53 21.97 15.10
C THR A 237 -1.06 21.62 15.36
N THR A 238 -0.69 21.39 16.61
CA THR A 238 0.67 20.99 16.98
C THR A 238 0.74 19.48 17.15
N SER A 239 1.66 18.84 16.43
CA SER A 239 1.94 17.41 16.57
C SER A 239 3.03 17.18 17.61
N SER A 240 2.84 16.22 18.50
CA SER A 240 3.89 15.67 19.36
C SER A 240 4.53 14.39 18.78
N GLY A 241 4.15 13.98 17.59
CA GLY A 241 4.67 12.81 16.88
C GLY A 241 3.59 11.88 16.37
N ALA A 242 4.04 10.71 15.88
CA ALA A 242 3.16 9.65 15.41
C ALA A 242 3.80 8.27 15.64
N ALA A 243 2.99 7.20 15.67
CA ALA A 243 3.49 5.85 15.91
C ALA A 243 2.78 4.79 15.07
N LEU A 244 3.54 3.75 14.70
CA LEU A 244 3.03 2.47 14.20
C LEU A 244 2.98 1.48 15.37
N ILE A 245 1.81 0.95 15.67
CA ILE A 245 1.59 -0.04 16.72
C ILE A 245 1.34 -1.40 16.10
N TYR A 246 2.28 -2.34 16.28
CA TYR A 246 2.24 -3.65 15.64
C TYR A 246 1.44 -4.67 16.45
N LEU A 247 0.19 -4.90 16.05
CA LEU A 247 -0.70 -5.90 16.64
C LEU A 247 -0.39 -7.33 16.15
N GLY A 248 0.11 -7.44 14.90
CA GLY A 248 0.46 -8.73 14.29
C GLY A 248 1.78 -9.33 14.75
N HIS A 249 2.62 -8.55 15.46
CA HIS A 249 3.92 -9.03 15.94
C HIS A 249 3.75 -9.98 17.14
N ASP A 250 4.26 -11.20 16.99
CA ASP A 250 4.00 -12.30 17.93
C ASP A 250 5.00 -12.31 19.10
N ILE A 251 4.94 -11.29 19.95
CA ILE A 251 5.71 -11.19 21.19
C ILE A 251 4.79 -10.74 22.34
N GLN A 252 5.20 -11.03 23.58
CA GLN A 252 4.43 -10.64 24.76
C GLN A 252 4.32 -9.12 24.95
N LYS A 253 5.32 -8.36 24.48
CA LYS A 253 5.36 -6.90 24.55
C LYS A 253 4.90 -6.31 23.23
N ILE A 254 3.97 -5.35 23.30
CA ILE A 254 3.51 -4.60 22.14
C ILE A 254 4.70 -3.88 21.51
N SER A 255 4.86 -4.05 20.21
CA SER A 255 5.93 -3.39 19.45
C SER A 255 5.43 -2.06 18.91
N SER A 256 6.07 -0.97 19.34
CA SER A 256 5.86 0.38 18.84
C SER A 256 7.04 0.83 17.98
N ARG A 257 6.76 1.64 16.96
CA ARG A 257 7.72 2.37 16.16
C ARG A 257 7.26 3.80 16.09
N GLU A 258 7.92 4.65 16.86
CA GLU A 258 7.55 6.04 17.01
C GLU A 258 8.42 6.93 16.11
N GLN A 259 7.81 7.96 15.60
CA GLN A 259 8.43 9.09 14.93
C GLN A 259 8.18 10.33 15.80
N GLY A 260 9.24 10.96 16.25
CA GLY A 260 9.16 12.23 16.99
C GLY A 260 8.63 13.36 16.12
N VAL A 261 8.62 14.55 16.66
CA VAL A 261 8.22 15.76 15.93
C VAL A 261 9.16 15.96 14.73
N ILE A 262 8.58 16.10 13.55
CA ILE A 262 9.32 16.25 12.29
C ILE A 262 9.64 17.71 11.98
N ASN A 263 10.63 17.94 11.09
CA ASN A 263 10.79 19.23 10.42
C ASN A 263 9.69 19.39 9.36
N LEU A 264 8.69 20.23 9.64
CA LEU A 264 7.51 20.40 8.79
C LEU A 264 7.85 21.01 7.42
N GLU A 265 8.85 21.90 7.31
CA GLU A 265 9.23 22.48 6.03
C GLU A 265 9.82 21.43 5.10
N GLU A 266 10.73 20.61 5.61
CA GLU A 266 11.34 19.51 4.86
C GLU A 266 10.29 18.46 4.46
N ALA A 267 9.41 18.11 5.39
CA ALA A 267 8.37 17.12 5.14
C ALA A 267 7.33 17.60 4.09
N ARG A 268 6.95 18.90 4.11
CA ARG A 268 6.09 19.50 3.08
C ARG A 268 6.75 19.48 1.71
N ALA A 269 8.04 19.87 1.64
CA ALA A 269 8.79 19.83 0.38
C ALA A 269 8.92 18.39 -0.16
N GLU A 270 9.16 17.41 0.72
CA GLU A 270 9.24 16.00 0.35
C GLU A 270 7.93 15.48 -0.23
N ILE A 271 6.79 15.73 0.44
CA ILE A 271 5.49 15.25 -0.02
C ILE A 271 5.03 15.96 -1.31
N GLU A 272 5.38 17.23 -1.49
CA GLU A 272 5.10 17.98 -2.72
C GLU A 272 5.90 17.42 -3.91
N ASN A 273 7.18 17.10 -3.73
CA ASN A 273 8.01 16.46 -4.74
C ASN A 273 7.47 15.07 -5.13
N ILE A 274 7.01 14.30 -4.14
CA ILE A 274 6.35 13.01 -4.38
C ILE A 274 5.07 13.21 -5.20
N ALA A 275 4.21 14.17 -4.83
CA ALA A 275 2.99 14.48 -5.56
C ALA A 275 3.27 14.90 -7.01
N GLN A 276 4.28 15.74 -7.24
CA GLN A 276 4.70 16.12 -8.60
C GLN A 276 5.08 14.89 -9.42
N SER A 277 5.86 13.99 -8.82
CA SER A 277 6.29 12.75 -9.48
C SER A 277 5.14 11.77 -9.71
N MET A 278 4.19 11.67 -8.78
CA MET A 278 2.97 10.87 -8.94
C MET A 278 2.03 11.41 -10.02
N GLY A 279 2.05 12.71 -10.26
CA GLY A 279 1.28 13.37 -11.32
C GLY A 279 1.97 13.39 -12.69
N ALA A 280 3.20 12.90 -12.81
CA ALA A 280 3.98 12.94 -14.03
C ALA A 280 3.49 11.94 -15.10
N ALA A 281 4.14 11.94 -16.26
CA ALA A 281 3.85 11.02 -17.38
C ALA A 281 4.67 9.72 -17.32
N GLN A 282 5.68 9.64 -16.44
CA GLN A 282 6.64 8.52 -16.41
C GLN A 282 6.83 7.98 -14.99
N PHE A 283 6.85 6.65 -14.89
CA PHE A 283 6.98 5.93 -13.63
C PHE A 283 8.16 4.97 -13.68
N VAL A 284 9.13 5.20 -12.81
CA VAL A 284 10.38 4.44 -12.80
C VAL A 284 10.21 3.17 -11.95
N ALA A 285 10.69 2.04 -12.50
CA ALA A 285 10.84 0.82 -11.73
C ALA A 285 12.09 0.90 -10.85
N ALA A 286 11.95 0.59 -9.56
CA ALA A 286 13.05 0.57 -8.60
C ALA A 286 13.20 -0.79 -7.95
N THR A 287 14.45 -1.25 -7.78
CA THR A 287 14.76 -2.51 -7.11
C THR A 287 14.67 -2.34 -5.59
N ASN A 288 13.88 -3.19 -4.95
CA ASN A 288 13.74 -3.24 -3.49
C ASN A 288 13.61 -4.69 -2.97
N SER A 289 13.56 -4.87 -1.65
CA SER A 289 13.49 -6.20 -1.02
C SER A 289 12.20 -6.97 -1.34
N ARG A 290 11.11 -6.27 -1.71
CA ARG A 290 9.80 -6.86 -2.02
C ARG A 290 9.66 -7.30 -3.49
N CYS A 291 10.66 -7.08 -4.33
CA CYS A 291 10.59 -7.44 -5.76
C CYS A 291 10.32 -8.92 -6.03
N LYS A 292 10.71 -9.83 -5.11
CA LYS A 292 10.45 -11.29 -5.26
C LYS A 292 8.95 -11.61 -5.22
N GLU A 293 8.19 -10.88 -4.43
CA GLU A 293 6.75 -11.07 -4.17
C GLU A 293 5.90 -10.00 -4.89
N CYS A 294 6.52 -9.26 -5.82
CA CYS A 294 5.84 -8.17 -6.51
C CYS A 294 4.71 -8.71 -7.42
N PRO A 295 3.45 -8.28 -7.24
CA PRO A 295 2.33 -8.77 -8.03
C PRO A 295 2.43 -8.37 -9.51
N VAL A 296 3.11 -7.27 -9.82
CA VAL A 296 3.27 -6.74 -11.19
C VAL A 296 4.62 -7.08 -11.83
N LYS A 297 5.35 -8.09 -11.31
CA LYS A 297 6.68 -8.45 -11.81
C LYS A 297 6.71 -8.89 -13.27
N SER A 298 5.60 -9.43 -13.78
CA SER A 298 5.44 -9.81 -15.20
C SER A 298 5.41 -8.63 -16.16
N SER A 299 5.21 -7.41 -15.66
CA SER A 299 5.26 -6.17 -16.45
C SER A 299 6.48 -5.31 -16.10
N CYS A 300 7.39 -5.81 -15.26
CA CYS A 300 8.52 -5.03 -14.74
C CYS A 300 9.73 -5.08 -15.68
N PRO A 301 10.22 -3.93 -16.24
CA PRO A 301 11.31 -3.91 -17.21
C PRO A 301 12.67 -4.30 -16.62
N ILE A 302 12.83 -4.27 -15.30
CA ILE A 302 14.09 -4.64 -14.63
C ILE A 302 14.09 -6.09 -14.10
N LYS A 303 12.99 -6.84 -14.29
CA LYS A 303 12.89 -8.27 -13.92
C LYS A 303 12.83 -9.15 -15.17
N ALA A 304 13.43 -10.32 -15.05
CA ALA A 304 13.47 -11.28 -16.17
C ALA A 304 12.07 -11.65 -16.67
N GLU A 305 11.11 -11.79 -15.74
CA GLU A 305 9.72 -12.10 -16.05
C GLU A 305 9.02 -11.03 -16.91
N GLY A 306 9.39 -9.76 -16.75
CA GLY A 306 8.81 -8.66 -17.52
C GLY A 306 9.55 -8.35 -18.83
N ARG A 307 10.85 -8.65 -18.88
CA ARG A 307 11.67 -8.38 -20.08
C ARG A 307 11.23 -9.17 -21.31
N THR A 308 10.61 -10.32 -21.12
CA THR A 308 10.08 -11.13 -22.23
C THR A 308 8.94 -10.44 -23.00
N VAL A 309 8.43 -9.33 -22.49
CA VAL A 309 7.34 -8.57 -23.08
C VAL A 309 7.82 -7.26 -23.74
N ILE A 310 8.97 -6.74 -23.34
CA ILE A 310 9.40 -5.36 -23.66
C ILE A 310 10.70 -5.28 -24.46
N GLU A 311 11.50 -6.34 -24.50
CA GLU A 311 12.74 -6.36 -25.30
C GLU A 311 12.52 -6.83 -26.73
#